data_0a14254a570e0a39975c02105568adf8
#
_entry.id   0a14254a570e0a39975c02105568adf8
#
_cell.length_a   1.000
_cell.length_b   1.000
_cell.length_c   1.000
_cell.angle_alpha   90.00
_cell.angle_beta   90.00
_cell.angle_gamma   90.00
#
_symmetry.space_group_name_H-M   'P 1'
#
loop_
_entity.id
_entity.type
_entity.pdbx_description
1 polymer ?
#
loop_
_entity_poly.entity_id
_entity_poly.type
_entity_poly.pdbx_seq_one_letter_code
_entity_poly.pdbx_strand_id
1 'polypeptide(L)'
;VRHTLFETPSARGLTDAEMAAPLPRVRAVLFDFSNTIFEMINLETWLHRVGTASGRLALLDGHDAVAEISRQLRTAFRLPAVVALQEGRDLSPERHYRAMLGWWEHVDFLRGVEETAYRELTAPDAWGPYPDTEPTLRALRDRGLRIAIVSDFAWDLRIHLAHHKLDGLVDSCVISYEHGREKPDPQLFFTACADLGTDPRAALMVGDNPVRDGGAAACGLRTYILPAGSHSADRGLADILRLVT
;
A
#
# COMPACT_ATOMS: atom_id res chain seq x y z
N VAL A 1 -31.27 -1.08 -18.81
CA VAL A 1 -29.84 -0.87 -19.00
C VAL A 1 -29.20 -2.25 -18.94
N ARG A 2 -28.69 -2.76 -20.08
CA ARG A 2 -28.04 -4.07 -20.16
C ARG A 2 -26.63 -3.92 -19.60
N HIS A 3 -26.36 -4.50 -18.42
CA HIS A 3 -25.00 -4.77 -17.97
C HIS A 3 -24.40 -5.83 -18.91
N THR A 4 -23.51 -5.39 -19.79
CA THR A 4 -22.61 -6.31 -20.50
C THR A 4 -21.68 -6.87 -19.41
N LEU A 5 -21.86 -8.12 -19.05
CA LEU A 5 -20.90 -8.89 -18.25
C LEU A 5 -19.61 -8.97 -19.07
N PHE A 6 -18.62 -8.19 -18.69
CA PHE A 6 -17.25 -8.42 -19.15
C PHE A 6 -16.84 -9.78 -18.55
N GLU A 7 -16.66 -10.76 -19.42
CA GLU A 7 -16.03 -12.02 -19.03
C GLU A 7 -14.66 -11.66 -18.43
N THR A 8 -14.46 -12.03 -17.17
CA THR A 8 -13.17 -11.92 -16.50
C THR A 8 -12.15 -12.67 -17.35
N PRO A 9 -11.06 -12.02 -17.83
CA PRO A 9 -10.02 -12.74 -18.56
C PRO A 9 -9.53 -13.87 -17.64
N SER A 10 -9.58 -15.11 -18.13
CA SER A 10 -9.00 -16.22 -17.41
C SER A 10 -7.50 -15.90 -17.23
N ALA A 11 -6.91 -16.32 -16.09
CA ALA A 11 -5.49 -16.13 -15.77
C ALA A 11 -4.56 -16.97 -16.69
N ARG A 12 -4.72 -16.84 -18.01
CA ARG A 12 -3.79 -17.42 -18.97
C ARG A 12 -2.69 -16.39 -19.23
N GLY A 13 -1.45 -16.84 -19.24
CA GLY A 13 -0.32 -16.02 -19.69
C GLY A 13 -0.54 -15.49 -21.11
N LEU A 14 0.15 -14.40 -21.45
CA LEU A 14 0.13 -13.83 -22.78
C LEU A 14 0.56 -14.90 -23.83
N THR A 15 -0.14 -14.95 -24.95
CA THR A 15 0.28 -15.77 -26.10
C THR A 15 1.51 -15.14 -26.76
N ASP A 16 2.27 -15.93 -27.52
CA ASP A 16 3.43 -15.43 -28.28
C ASP A 16 3.05 -14.28 -29.22
N ALA A 17 1.87 -14.32 -29.82
CA ALA A 17 1.35 -13.25 -30.68
C ALA A 17 1.07 -11.95 -29.88
N GLU A 18 0.54 -12.06 -28.68
CA GLU A 18 0.29 -10.93 -27.80
C GLU A 18 1.61 -10.35 -27.28
N MET A 19 2.63 -11.17 -27.00
CA MET A 19 3.96 -10.70 -26.61
C MET A 19 4.70 -10.01 -27.76
N ALA A 20 4.49 -10.44 -29.01
CA ALA A 20 5.13 -9.84 -30.19
C ALA A 20 4.44 -8.54 -30.64
N ALA A 21 3.19 -8.29 -30.25
CA ALA A 21 2.47 -7.09 -30.65
C ALA A 21 3.02 -5.83 -29.94
N PRO A 22 3.09 -4.68 -30.63
CA PRO A 22 3.48 -3.43 -30.00
C PRO A 22 2.64 -3.15 -28.75
N LEU A 23 3.28 -2.66 -27.69
CA LEU A 23 2.58 -2.29 -26.46
C LEU A 23 1.63 -1.10 -26.74
N PRO A 24 0.37 -1.16 -26.34
CA PRO A 24 -0.56 -0.04 -26.50
C PRO A 24 -0.11 1.13 -25.64
N ARG A 25 -0.57 2.34 -25.97
CA ARG A 25 -0.36 3.51 -25.11
C ARG A 25 -0.93 3.25 -23.71
N VAL A 26 -0.26 3.72 -22.67
CA VAL A 26 -0.77 3.66 -21.29
C VAL A 26 -2.03 4.50 -21.17
N ARG A 27 -3.08 3.94 -20.58
CA ARG A 27 -4.37 4.59 -20.31
C ARG A 27 -4.72 4.63 -18.84
N ALA A 28 -4.07 3.79 -18.02
CA ALA A 28 -4.28 3.72 -16.59
C ALA A 28 -2.97 3.50 -15.84
N VAL A 29 -2.90 4.03 -14.62
CA VAL A 29 -1.81 3.78 -13.69
C VAL A 29 -2.40 3.20 -12.40
N LEU A 30 -1.90 2.05 -12.00
CA LEU A 30 -2.19 1.41 -10.74
C LEU A 30 -1.04 1.69 -9.77
N PHE A 31 -1.35 2.15 -8.57
CA PHE A 31 -0.34 2.40 -7.54
C PHE A 31 -0.52 1.43 -6.37
N ASP A 32 0.58 0.93 -5.84
CA ASP A 32 0.58 0.50 -4.45
C ASP A 32 0.44 1.72 -3.54
N PHE A 33 0.01 1.50 -2.29
CA PHE A 33 -0.23 2.57 -1.33
C PHE A 33 0.97 2.81 -0.43
N SER A 34 1.32 1.81 0.39
CA SER A 34 2.36 1.93 1.41
C SER A 34 3.75 2.00 0.80
N ASN A 35 4.57 2.96 1.24
CA ASN A 35 5.92 3.22 0.71
C ASN A 35 5.97 3.51 -0.80
N THR A 36 4.84 3.70 -1.45
CA THR A 36 4.72 4.07 -2.85
C THR A 36 4.16 5.48 -2.99
N ILE A 37 2.91 5.71 -2.63
CA ILE A 37 2.28 7.03 -2.66
C ILE A 37 2.01 7.60 -1.27
N PHE A 38 2.01 6.75 -0.25
CA PHE A 38 1.85 7.14 1.16
C PHE A 38 2.91 6.46 2.01
N GLU A 39 3.28 7.11 3.09
CA GLU A 39 4.09 6.53 4.15
C GLU A 39 3.41 6.70 5.51
N MET A 40 3.67 5.78 6.41
CA MET A 40 3.28 5.93 7.81
C MET A 40 4.11 7.04 8.44
N ILE A 41 3.52 7.82 9.35
CA ILE A 41 4.29 8.73 10.21
C ILE A 41 5.49 7.98 10.82
N ASN A 42 6.60 8.68 11.03
CA ASN A 42 7.80 8.02 11.55
C ASN A 42 7.56 7.41 12.94
N LEU A 43 8.39 6.44 13.29
CA LEU A 43 8.26 5.68 14.55
C LEU A 43 8.20 6.58 15.78
N GLU A 44 9.03 7.61 15.85
CA GLU A 44 9.08 8.53 17.00
C GLU A 44 7.75 9.26 17.17
N THR A 45 7.21 9.83 16.09
CA THR A 45 5.91 10.51 16.10
C THR A 45 4.79 9.56 16.53
N TRP A 46 4.78 8.32 16.01
CA TRP A 46 3.78 7.33 16.37
C TRP A 46 3.89 6.94 17.86
N LEU A 47 5.11 6.70 18.37
CA LEU A 47 5.34 6.40 19.79
C LEU A 47 4.90 7.56 20.69
N HIS A 48 5.15 8.81 20.31
CA HIS A 48 4.67 9.98 21.03
C HIS A 48 3.15 10.04 21.09
N ARG A 49 2.45 9.74 19.99
CA ARG A 49 0.97 9.65 19.98
C ARG A 49 0.47 8.56 20.93
N VAL A 50 1.04 7.36 20.83
CA VAL A 50 0.71 6.24 21.74
C VAL A 50 0.99 6.61 23.18
N GLY A 51 2.15 7.21 23.47
CA GLY A 51 2.54 7.66 24.81
C GLY A 51 1.57 8.69 25.37
N THR A 52 1.17 9.66 24.56
CA THR A 52 0.20 10.69 24.95
C THR A 52 -1.17 10.06 25.26
N ALA A 53 -1.67 9.23 24.34
CA ALA A 53 -2.99 8.61 24.47
C ALA A 53 -3.09 7.58 25.61
N SER A 54 -1.95 6.96 25.99
CA SER A 54 -1.87 5.94 27.05
C SER A 54 -1.32 6.44 28.39
N GLY A 55 -0.91 7.71 28.49
CA GLY A 55 -0.27 8.27 29.70
C GLY A 55 1.17 7.77 29.91
N ARG A 56 1.85 7.29 28.86
CA ARG A 56 3.22 6.73 28.93
C ARG A 56 4.28 7.65 28.33
N LEU A 57 3.94 8.89 28.03
CA LEU A 57 4.83 9.81 27.31
C LEU A 57 6.20 9.96 28.03
N ALA A 58 6.21 10.04 29.36
CA ALA A 58 7.43 10.15 30.17
C ALA A 58 8.41 8.97 29.98
N LEU A 59 7.96 7.81 29.49
CA LEU A 59 8.85 6.69 29.17
C LEU A 59 9.69 6.93 27.90
N LEU A 60 9.39 7.99 27.13
CA LEU A 60 10.15 8.40 25.96
C LEU A 60 11.19 9.49 26.23
N ASP A 61 11.26 10.03 27.45
CA ASP A 61 12.19 11.12 27.83
C ASP A 61 13.67 10.68 27.90
N GLY A 62 13.93 9.37 27.87
CA GLY A 62 15.29 8.84 27.84
C GLY A 62 15.97 9.04 26.50
N HIS A 63 17.25 9.48 26.50
CA HIS A 63 18.03 9.76 25.27
C HIS A 63 17.98 8.63 24.23
N ASP A 64 17.91 7.36 24.68
CA ASP A 64 17.91 6.18 23.79
C ASP A 64 16.56 5.45 23.77
N ALA A 65 15.49 6.00 24.34
CA ALA A 65 14.22 5.30 24.51
C ALA A 65 13.62 4.83 23.17
N VAL A 66 13.55 5.71 22.18
CA VAL A 66 13.02 5.37 20.84
C VAL A 66 13.91 4.33 20.15
N ALA A 67 15.22 4.44 20.27
CA ALA A 67 16.17 3.49 19.69
C ALA A 67 16.02 2.10 20.33
N GLU A 68 15.83 2.04 21.65
CA GLU A 68 15.60 0.79 22.38
C GLU A 68 14.26 0.14 21.99
N ILE A 69 13.17 0.91 21.92
CA ILE A 69 11.86 0.42 21.47
C ILE A 69 11.98 -0.10 20.02
N SER A 70 12.67 0.64 19.14
CA SER A 70 12.93 0.21 17.77
C SER A 70 13.70 -1.12 17.72
N ARG A 71 14.67 -1.32 18.62
CA ARG A 71 15.41 -2.58 18.74
C ARG A 71 14.49 -3.73 19.19
N GLN A 72 13.65 -3.48 20.21
CA GLN A 72 12.68 -4.46 20.71
C GLN A 72 11.67 -4.86 19.60
N LEU A 73 11.12 -3.89 18.86
CA LEU A 73 10.24 -4.14 17.71
C LEU A 73 10.89 -5.08 16.68
N ARG A 74 12.13 -4.80 16.28
CA ARG A 74 12.87 -5.64 15.32
C ARG A 74 13.16 -7.04 15.87
N THR A 75 13.47 -7.14 17.14
CA THR A 75 13.78 -8.42 17.81
C THR A 75 12.51 -9.26 17.92
N ALA A 76 11.42 -8.67 18.40
CA ALA A 76 10.13 -9.34 18.54
C ALA A 76 9.58 -9.82 17.19
N PHE A 77 9.76 -9.04 16.14
CA PHE A 77 9.31 -9.41 14.78
C PHE A 77 9.93 -10.70 14.26
N ARG A 78 11.08 -11.12 14.80
CA ARG A 78 11.78 -12.37 14.42
C ARG A 78 11.35 -13.60 15.23
N LEU A 79 10.52 -13.43 16.25
CA LEU A 79 10.00 -14.54 17.03
C LEU A 79 9.11 -15.44 16.14
N PRO A 80 9.29 -16.78 16.16
CA PRO A 80 8.51 -17.66 15.28
C PRO A 80 7.00 -17.48 15.41
N ALA A 81 6.50 -17.23 16.63
CA ALA A 81 5.08 -17.00 16.88
C ALA A 81 4.59 -15.69 16.19
N VAL A 82 5.40 -14.62 16.26
CA VAL A 82 5.09 -13.35 15.60
C VAL A 82 5.14 -13.48 14.09
N VAL A 83 6.18 -14.14 13.55
CA VAL A 83 6.30 -14.43 12.11
C VAL A 83 5.07 -15.16 11.58
N ALA A 84 4.61 -16.19 12.30
CA ALA A 84 3.41 -16.94 11.92
C ALA A 84 2.15 -16.07 11.88
N LEU A 85 2.01 -15.09 12.76
CA LEU A 85 0.90 -14.15 12.78
C LEU A 85 0.93 -13.15 11.61
N GLN A 86 2.12 -12.89 11.03
CA GLN A 86 2.24 -11.96 9.91
C GLN A 86 1.79 -12.57 8.57
N GLU A 87 1.70 -13.90 8.47
CA GLU A 87 1.28 -14.57 7.24
C GLU A 87 -0.20 -14.31 6.97
N GLY A 88 -0.49 -13.69 5.83
CA GLY A 88 -1.85 -13.33 5.41
C GLY A 88 -2.55 -12.35 6.35
N ARG A 89 -1.79 -11.53 7.07
CA ARG A 89 -2.37 -10.55 8.01
C ARG A 89 -3.28 -9.54 7.33
N ASP A 90 -2.94 -9.16 6.10
CA ASP A 90 -3.68 -8.14 5.35
C ASP A 90 -4.90 -8.71 4.59
N LEU A 91 -5.26 -9.98 4.87
CA LEU A 91 -6.48 -10.64 4.34
C LEU A 91 -7.76 -10.26 5.10
N SER A 92 -7.65 -9.76 6.32
CA SER A 92 -8.79 -9.22 7.06
C SER A 92 -8.37 -8.30 8.21
N PRO A 93 -9.25 -7.35 8.62
CA PRO A 93 -9.00 -6.48 9.76
C PRO A 93 -8.67 -7.26 11.05
N GLU A 94 -9.36 -8.38 11.29
CA GLU A 94 -9.17 -9.18 12.50
C GLU A 94 -7.82 -9.91 12.52
N ARG A 95 -7.33 -10.37 11.36
CA ARG A 95 -6.00 -10.98 11.25
C ARG A 95 -4.93 -9.95 11.50
N HIS A 96 -5.04 -8.79 10.88
CA HIS A 96 -4.08 -7.70 11.06
C HIS A 96 -4.05 -7.23 12.52
N TYR A 97 -5.21 -6.99 13.13
CA TYR A 97 -5.31 -6.62 14.53
C TYR A 97 -4.58 -7.62 15.43
N ARG A 98 -4.87 -8.92 15.29
CA ARG A 98 -4.20 -9.97 16.08
C ARG A 98 -2.69 -10.02 15.83
N ALA A 99 -2.26 -9.84 14.59
CA ALA A 99 -0.85 -9.85 14.22
C ALA A 99 -0.09 -8.68 14.86
N MET A 100 -0.69 -7.49 14.89
CA MET A 100 -0.10 -6.32 15.52
C MET A 100 -0.04 -6.46 17.03
N LEU A 101 -1.14 -6.85 17.68
CA LEU A 101 -1.17 -7.04 19.13
C LEU A 101 -0.17 -8.11 19.57
N GLY A 102 -0.17 -9.28 18.91
CA GLY A 102 0.75 -10.36 19.21
C GLY A 102 2.23 -10.02 18.95
N TRP A 103 2.51 -9.05 18.11
CA TRP A 103 3.85 -8.51 17.95
C TRP A 103 4.22 -7.55 19.08
N TRP A 104 3.32 -6.59 19.37
CA TRP A 104 3.59 -5.48 20.31
C TRP A 104 3.58 -5.88 21.77
N GLU A 105 2.93 -6.99 22.17
CA GLU A 105 3.00 -7.52 23.53
C GLU A 105 4.42 -7.89 23.97
N HIS A 106 5.35 -8.08 23.02
CA HIS A 106 6.77 -8.35 23.27
C HIS A 106 7.62 -7.07 23.38
N VAL A 107 7.01 -5.87 23.33
CA VAL A 107 7.68 -4.58 23.38
C VAL A 107 7.26 -3.85 24.66
N ASP A 108 8.22 -3.58 25.56
CA ASP A 108 7.92 -3.09 26.91
C ASP A 108 7.06 -1.81 26.92
N PHE A 109 7.35 -0.88 26.03
CA PHE A 109 6.59 0.36 25.90
C PHE A 109 5.13 0.13 25.46
N LEU A 110 4.90 -0.87 24.63
CA LEU A 110 3.58 -1.15 24.01
C LEU A 110 2.76 -2.15 24.81
N ARG A 111 3.39 -2.98 25.64
CA ARG A 111 2.72 -4.03 26.41
C ARG A 111 1.61 -3.46 27.30
N GLY A 112 0.38 -3.95 27.10
CA GLY A 112 -0.82 -3.53 27.82
C GLY A 112 -1.46 -2.24 27.27
N VAL A 113 -0.96 -1.69 26.15
CA VAL A 113 -1.56 -0.56 25.42
C VAL A 113 -1.62 -0.81 23.90
N GLU A 114 -1.56 -2.08 23.51
CA GLU A 114 -1.54 -2.51 22.11
C GLU A 114 -2.77 -2.00 21.34
N GLU A 115 -3.95 -1.98 21.96
CA GLU A 115 -5.17 -1.44 21.35
C GLU A 115 -5.07 0.06 21.09
N THR A 116 -4.45 0.81 22.01
CA THR A 116 -4.18 2.23 21.80
C THR A 116 -3.19 2.42 20.66
N ALA A 117 -2.13 1.62 20.63
CA ALA A 117 -1.15 1.64 19.55
C ALA A 117 -1.77 1.31 18.19
N TYR A 118 -2.72 0.36 18.14
CA TYR A 118 -3.44 0.00 16.93
C TYR A 118 -4.34 1.13 16.43
N ARG A 119 -5.06 1.78 17.34
CA ARG A 119 -5.89 2.95 17.00
C ARG A 119 -5.05 4.09 16.43
N GLU A 120 -3.87 4.36 17.01
CA GLU A 120 -2.95 5.37 16.50
C GLU A 120 -2.31 4.98 15.15
N LEU A 121 -2.14 3.68 14.87
CA LEU A 121 -1.68 3.19 13.57
C LEU A 121 -2.71 3.40 12.47
N THR A 122 -3.99 3.17 12.79
CA THR A 122 -5.10 3.21 11.82
C THR A 122 -5.78 4.57 11.73
N ALA A 123 -5.32 5.57 12.49
CA ALA A 123 -5.87 6.92 12.46
C ALA A 123 -5.72 7.56 11.07
N PRO A 124 -6.68 8.38 10.61
CA PRO A 124 -6.64 8.97 9.26
C PRO A 124 -5.36 9.75 8.95
N ASP A 125 -4.78 10.41 9.95
CA ASP A 125 -3.56 11.21 9.86
C ASP A 125 -2.27 10.43 10.24
N ALA A 126 -2.37 9.11 10.44
CA ALA A 126 -1.20 8.25 10.68
C ALA A 126 -0.43 7.93 9.39
N TRP A 127 -1.03 8.17 8.25
CA TRP A 127 -0.44 7.96 6.93
C TRP A 127 -0.50 9.24 6.13
N GLY A 128 0.64 9.67 5.59
CA GLY A 128 0.76 10.88 4.80
C GLY A 128 1.26 10.61 3.38
N PRO A 129 0.80 11.39 2.38
CA PRO A 129 1.33 11.28 1.03
C PRO A 129 2.77 11.80 0.98
N TYR A 130 3.60 11.19 0.13
CA TYR A 130 4.88 11.79 -0.22
C TYR A 130 4.66 13.15 -0.91
N PRO A 131 5.61 14.09 -0.82
CA PRO A 131 5.44 15.43 -1.39
C PRO A 131 5.15 15.45 -2.89
N ASP A 132 5.66 14.46 -3.63
CA ASP A 132 5.46 14.33 -5.08
C ASP A 132 4.21 13.49 -5.45
N THR A 133 3.44 12.97 -4.48
CA THR A 133 2.22 12.19 -4.73
C THR A 133 1.13 13.03 -5.40
N GLU A 134 0.66 14.09 -4.74
CA GLU A 134 -0.42 14.92 -5.28
C GLU A 134 -0.08 15.53 -6.65
N PRO A 135 1.11 16.15 -6.85
CA PRO A 135 1.51 16.68 -8.15
C PRO A 135 1.50 15.61 -9.25
N THR A 136 1.97 14.40 -8.94
CA THR A 136 2.00 13.29 -9.91
C THR A 136 0.59 12.80 -10.26
N LEU A 137 -0.27 12.57 -9.26
CA LEU A 137 -1.66 12.15 -9.52
C LEU A 137 -2.41 13.18 -10.37
N ARG A 138 -2.28 14.48 -10.07
CA ARG A 138 -2.88 15.56 -10.87
C ARG A 138 -2.36 15.56 -12.31
N ALA A 139 -1.04 15.47 -12.50
CA ALA A 139 -0.44 15.46 -13.82
C ALA A 139 -0.86 14.25 -14.66
N LEU A 140 -1.12 13.09 -14.05
CA LEU A 140 -1.67 11.91 -14.72
C LEU A 140 -3.14 12.14 -15.13
N ARG A 141 -3.96 12.73 -14.24
CA ARG A 141 -5.34 13.10 -14.52
C ARG A 141 -5.45 14.12 -15.67
N ASP A 142 -4.61 15.14 -15.67
CA ASP A 142 -4.56 16.16 -16.72
C ASP A 142 -4.21 15.58 -18.10
N ARG A 143 -3.51 14.44 -18.11
CA ARG A 143 -3.24 13.65 -19.34
C ARG A 143 -4.37 12.69 -19.73
N GLY A 144 -5.46 12.69 -18.97
CA GLY A 144 -6.63 11.83 -19.21
C GLY A 144 -6.42 10.37 -18.78
N LEU A 145 -5.43 10.08 -17.92
CA LEU A 145 -5.19 8.74 -17.39
C LEU A 145 -6.12 8.43 -16.22
N ARG A 146 -6.56 7.17 -16.15
CA ARG A 146 -7.30 6.64 -15.01
C ARG A 146 -6.33 6.16 -13.93
N ILE A 147 -6.74 6.26 -12.67
CA ILE A 147 -5.87 5.94 -11.53
C ILE A 147 -6.59 4.99 -10.59
N ALA A 148 -5.95 3.85 -10.26
CA ALA A 148 -6.38 2.96 -9.20
C ALA A 148 -5.29 2.79 -8.15
N ILE A 149 -5.69 2.39 -6.94
CA ILE A 149 -4.80 1.88 -5.91
C ILE A 149 -5.02 0.38 -5.80
N VAL A 150 -3.94 -0.41 -5.76
CA VAL A 150 -3.95 -1.85 -5.51
C VAL A 150 -3.01 -2.14 -4.34
N SER A 151 -3.56 -2.39 -3.17
CA SER A 151 -2.75 -2.45 -1.95
C SER A 151 -3.11 -3.63 -1.05
N ASP A 152 -2.08 -4.24 -0.46
CA ASP A 152 -2.23 -5.15 0.66
C ASP A 152 -2.38 -4.32 1.93
N PHE A 153 -3.63 -4.14 2.35
CA PHE A 153 -4.02 -3.30 3.47
C PHE A 153 -5.22 -3.90 4.19
N ALA A 154 -5.29 -3.82 5.50
CA ALA A 154 -6.28 -4.54 6.29
C ALA A 154 -7.45 -3.68 6.79
N TRP A 155 -7.51 -2.42 6.38
CA TRP A 155 -8.62 -1.50 6.65
C TRP A 155 -8.83 -0.56 5.47
N ASP A 156 -9.92 0.19 5.49
CA ASP A 156 -10.25 1.11 4.40
C ASP A 156 -9.24 2.27 4.29
N LEU A 157 -8.31 2.15 3.33
CA LEU A 157 -7.29 3.17 3.07
C LEU A 157 -7.88 4.49 2.51
N ARG A 158 -9.14 4.49 2.07
CA ARG A 158 -9.81 5.69 1.54
C ARG A 158 -9.93 6.78 2.60
N ILE A 159 -9.93 6.41 3.90
CA ILE A 159 -9.91 7.39 5.00
C ILE A 159 -8.68 8.29 4.96
N HIS A 160 -7.52 7.75 4.56
CA HIS A 160 -6.27 8.51 4.44
C HIS A 160 -6.31 9.42 3.20
N LEU A 161 -6.82 8.91 2.08
CA LEU A 161 -7.02 9.72 0.87
C LEU A 161 -7.94 10.91 1.15
N ALA A 162 -9.08 10.67 1.81
CA ALA A 162 -10.05 11.71 2.15
C ALA A 162 -9.46 12.74 3.14
N HIS A 163 -8.69 12.29 4.15
CA HIS A 163 -8.02 13.17 5.10
C HIS A 163 -7.10 14.16 4.38
N HIS A 164 -6.36 13.70 3.36
CA HIS A 164 -5.46 14.52 2.56
C HIS A 164 -6.10 15.12 1.30
N LYS A 165 -7.42 14.96 1.10
CA LYS A 165 -8.19 15.49 -0.04
C LYS A 165 -7.69 14.99 -1.41
N LEU A 166 -7.22 13.75 -1.44
CA LEU A 166 -6.72 13.08 -2.65
C LEU A 166 -7.72 12.04 -3.22
N ASP A 167 -8.81 11.77 -2.52
CA ASP A 167 -9.86 10.83 -2.91
C ASP A 167 -10.45 11.14 -4.28
N GLY A 168 -10.63 12.42 -4.63
CA GLY A 168 -11.10 12.86 -5.95
C GLY A 168 -10.11 12.61 -7.10
N LEU A 169 -8.87 12.23 -6.83
CA LEU A 169 -7.85 11.93 -7.85
C LEU A 169 -7.76 10.45 -8.21
N VAL A 170 -8.40 9.56 -7.42
CA VAL A 170 -8.35 8.11 -7.57
C VAL A 170 -9.72 7.60 -8.04
N ASP A 171 -9.73 6.78 -9.10
CA ASP A 171 -10.96 6.24 -9.67
C ASP A 171 -11.40 4.93 -9.00
N SER A 172 -10.47 4.11 -8.50
CA SER A 172 -10.75 2.83 -7.82
C SER A 172 -9.70 2.51 -6.75
N CYS A 173 -10.12 1.77 -5.72
CA CYS A 173 -9.25 1.19 -4.71
C CYS A 173 -9.56 -0.31 -4.59
N VAL A 174 -8.59 -1.15 -4.92
CA VAL A 174 -8.63 -2.61 -4.76
C VAL A 174 -7.77 -2.97 -3.58
N ILE A 175 -8.40 -3.34 -2.47
CA ILE A 175 -7.73 -3.55 -1.18
C ILE A 175 -7.82 -5.02 -0.81
N SER A 176 -6.71 -5.63 -0.39
CA SER A 176 -6.59 -7.07 -0.13
C SER A 176 -7.69 -7.62 0.78
N TYR A 177 -8.02 -6.94 1.88
CA TYR A 177 -9.03 -7.43 2.82
C TYR A 177 -10.44 -7.48 2.23
N GLU A 178 -10.78 -6.62 1.26
CA GLU A 178 -12.09 -6.61 0.59
C GLU A 178 -12.23 -7.81 -0.37
N HIS A 179 -11.10 -8.34 -0.85
CA HIS A 179 -11.05 -9.45 -1.81
C HIS A 179 -10.59 -10.78 -1.20
N GLY A 180 -10.13 -10.78 0.06
CA GLY A 180 -9.55 -11.96 0.71
C GLY A 180 -8.30 -12.50 -0.01
N ARG A 181 -7.53 -11.63 -0.67
CA ARG A 181 -6.35 -11.93 -1.49
C ARG A 181 -5.30 -10.87 -1.30
N GLU A 182 -4.02 -11.27 -1.34
CA GLU A 182 -2.87 -10.35 -1.33
C GLU A 182 -2.13 -10.42 -2.67
N LYS A 183 -1.46 -9.34 -3.05
CA LYS A 183 -0.51 -9.35 -4.17
C LYS A 183 0.58 -10.40 -3.89
N PRO A 184 1.02 -11.17 -4.88
CA PRO A 184 0.83 -10.97 -6.31
C PRO A 184 -0.37 -11.73 -6.92
N ASP A 185 -1.45 -12.01 -6.19
CA ASP A 185 -2.61 -12.66 -6.79
C ASP A 185 -3.12 -11.85 -8.00
N PRO A 186 -3.20 -12.45 -9.20
CA PRO A 186 -3.53 -11.75 -10.43
C PRO A 186 -4.93 -11.13 -10.42
N GLN A 187 -5.84 -11.66 -9.60
CA GLN A 187 -7.21 -11.18 -9.54
C GLN A 187 -7.29 -9.71 -9.09
N LEU A 188 -6.40 -9.27 -8.19
CA LEU A 188 -6.38 -7.87 -7.73
C LEU A 188 -6.04 -6.91 -8.89
N PHE A 189 -5.06 -7.26 -9.71
CA PHE A 189 -4.66 -6.43 -10.87
C PHE A 189 -5.75 -6.42 -11.94
N PHE A 190 -6.37 -7.58 -12.22
CA PHE A 190 -7.47 -7.66 -13.19
C PHE A 190 -8.70 -6.89 -12.71
N THR A 191 -9.03 -6.96 -11.42
CA THR A 191 -10.13 -6.17 -10.85
C THR A 191 -9.88 -4.68 -11.05
N ALA A 192 -8.69 -4.18 -10.71
CA ALA A 192 -8.34 -2.77 -10.91
C ALA A 192 -8.42 -2.35 -12.39
N CYS A 193 -7.92 -3.18 -13.31
CA CYS A 193 -8.03 -2.91 -14.74
C CYS A 193 -9.50 -2.88 -15.21
N ALA A 194 -10.34 -3.79 -14.72
CA ALA A 194 -11.76 -3.84 -15.05
C ALA A 194 -12.52 -2.60 -14.52
N ASP A 195 -12.26 -2.19 -13.28
CA ASP A 195 -12.85 -0.98 -12.68
C ASP A 195 -12.52 0.27 -13.50
N LEU A 196 -11.29 0.32 -14.03
CA LEU A 196 -10.84 1.42 -14.88
C LEU A 196 -11.27 1.28 -16.34
N GLY A 197 -11.91 0.16 -16.74
CA GLY A 197 -12.26 -0.12 -18.14
C GLY A 197 -11.04 -0.17 -19.05
N THR A 198 -9.91 -0.70 -18.59
CA THR A 198 -8.62 -0.67 -19.27
C THR A 198 -8.08 -2.09 -19.48
N ASP A 199 -7.54 -2.34 -20.67
CA ASP A 199 -6.79 -3.58 -20.94
C ASP A 199 -5.52 -3.60 -20.08
N PRO A 200 -5.17 -4.72 -19.41
CA PRO A 200 -3.94 -4.85 -18.62
C PRO A 200 -2.67 -4.39 -19.37
N ARG A 201 -2.56 -4.64 -20.68
CA ARG A 201 -1.42 -4.20 -21.49
C ARG A 201 -1.33 -2.68 -21.66
N ALA A 202 -2.45 -1.97 -21.46
CA ALA A 202 -2.52 -0.51 -21.48
C ALA A 202 -2.45 0.09 -20.06
N ALA A 203 -2.11 -0.71 -19.04
CA ALA A 203 -1.95 -0.28 -17.68
C ALA A 203 -0.47 -0.33 -17.24
N LEU A 204 -0.10 0.56 -16.31
CA LEU A 204 1.19 0.59 -15.64
C LEU A 204 0.95 0.38 -14.14
N MET A 205 1.57 -0.65 -13.56
CA MET A 205 1.65 -0.82 -12.11
C MET A 205 2.91 -0.14 -11.57
N VAL A 206 2.75 0.64 -10.53
CA VAL A 206 3.83 1.33 -9.81
C VAL A 206 3.79 0.89 -8.35
N GLY A 207 4.90 0.38 -7.84
CA GLY A 207 5.00 -0.08 -6.46
C GLY A 207 6.45 -0.11 -5.98
N ASP A 208 6.68 -0.54 -4.76
CA ASP A 208 8.01 -0.63 -4.14
C ASP A 208 8.49 -2.07 -3.93
N ASN A 209 7.58 -3.04 -4.07
CA ASN A 209 7.88 -4.44 -3.80
C ASN A 209 8.02 -5.25 -5.12
N PRO A 210 9.24 -5.73 -5.45
CA PRO A 210 9.48 -6.44 -6.71
C PRO A 210 8.73 -7.78 -6.84
N VAL A 211 8.31 -8.39 -5.73
CA VAL A 211 7.56 -9.66 -5.75
C VAL A 211 6.05 -9.37 -5.82
N ARG A 212 5.54 -8.57 -4.90
CA ARG A 212 4.10 -8.27 -4.80
C ARG A 212 3.62 -7.44 -5.99
N ASP A 213 4.22 -6.27 -6.18
CA ASP A 213 3.83 -5.36 -7.27
C ASP A 213 4.38 -5.81 -8.62
N GLY A 214 5.58 -6.41 -8.61
CA GLY A 214 6.21 -7.00 -9.79
C GLY A 214 5.37 -8.13 -10.40
N GLY A 215 4.53 -8.80 -9.62
CA GLY A 215 3.59 -9.82 -10.09
C GLY A 215 2.61 -9.32 -11.14
N ALA A 216 2.34 -8.02 -11.21
CA ALA A 216 1.51 -7.40 -12.25
C ALA A 216 2.04 -7.65 -13.67
N ALA A 217 3.36 -7.82 -13.83
CA ALA A 217 3.97 -8.14 -15.13
C ALA A 217 3.46 -9.47 -15.70
N ALA A 218 3.21 -10.47 -14.85
CA ALA A 218 2.63 -11.75 -15.28
C ALA A 218 1.19 -11.63 -15.75
N CYS A 219 0.51 -10.53 -15.39
CA CYS A 219 -0.84 -10.20 -15.83
C CYS A 219 -0.85 -9.37 -17.13
N GLY A 220 0.33 -9.06 -17.69
CA GLY A 220 0.49 -8.26 -18.91
C GLY A 220 0.59 -6.75 -18.68
N LEU A 221 0.59 -6.28 -17.42
CA LEU A 221 0.80 -4.87 -17.13
C LEU A 221 2.30 -4.51 -17.30
N ARG A 222 2.55 -3.27 -17.70
CA ARG A 222 3.88 -2.69 -17.46
C ARG A 222 4.06 -2.49 -15.96
N THR A 223 5.29 -2.67 -15.48
CA THR A 223 5.54 -2.55 -14.05
C THR A 223 6.77 -1.66 -13.83
N TYR A 224 6.65 -0.71 -12.94
CA TYR A 224 7.73 0.16 -12.50
C TYR A 224 7.90 0.00 -10.99
N ILE A 225 9.05 -0.55 -10.59
CA ILE A 225 9.39 -0.71 -9.18
C ILE A 225 10.26 0.46 -8.76
N LEU A 226 9.74 1.24 -7.83
CA LEU A 226 10.46 2.35 -7.22
C LEU A 226 11.69 1.83 -6.47
N PRO A 227 12.81 2.54 -6.50
CA PRO A 227 13.97 2.14 -5.72
C PRO A 227 13.61 2.10 -4.23
N ALA A 228 14.31 1.24 -3.47
CA ALA A 228 14.18 1.21 -2.03
C ALA A 228 14.37 2.63 -1.49
N GLY A 229 13.30 3.18 -0.89
CA GLY A 229 13.28 4.57 -0.44
C GLY A 229 14.14 4.74 0.80
N SER A 230 14.95 5.79 0.83
CA SER A 230 15.18 6.51 2.06
C SER A 230 13.93 7.37 2.32
N HIS A 231 13.61 7.68 3.57
CA HIS A 231 12.61 8.70 3.92
C HIS A 231 13.07 10.08 3.42
N SER A 232 13.18 10.23 2.11
CA SER A 232 13.56 11.46 1.43
C SER A 232 12.31 12.22 1.06
N ALA A 233 12.45 13.52 0.88
CA ALA A 233 11.33 14.41 0.61
C ALA A 233 10.48 13.95 -0.58
N ASP A 234 11.10 13.45 -1.67
CA ASP A 234 10.40 12.98 -2.87
C ASP A 234 10.57 11.47 -3.04
N ARG A 235 9.49 10.78 -3.42
CA ARG A 235 9.50 9.33 -3.68
C ARG A 235 10.02 8.97 -5.07
N GLY A 236 10.13 9.94 -5.97
CA GLY A 236 10.53 9.75 -7.36
C GLY A 236 9.35 9.43 -8.29
N LEU A 237 8.15 9.77 -7.88
CA LEU A 237 6.93 9.51 -8.67
C LEU A 237 6.89 10.32 -9.98
N ALA A 238 7.56 11.47 -10.03
CA ALA A 238 7.61 12.32 -11.23
C ALA A 238 8.20 11.59 -12.47
N ASP A 239 9.06 10.59 -12.27
CA ASP A 239 9.64 9.83 -13.39
C ASP A 239 8.60 8.97 -14.13
N ILE A 240 7.50 8.60 -13.46
CA ILE A 240 6.39 7.87 -14.06
C ILE A 240 5.78 8.64 -15.21
N LEU A 241 5.77 9.97 -15.15
CA LEU A 241 5.22 10.85 -16.19
C LEU A 241 5.94 10.68 -17.53
N ARG A 242 7.17 10.17 -17.55
CA ARG A 242 7.93 9.86 -18.77
C ARG A 242 7.56 8.50 -19.36
N LEU A 243 7.01 7.59 -18.55
CA LEU A 243 6.65 6.24 -18.95
C LEU A 243 5.24 6.15 -19.57
N VAL A 244 4.43 7.19 -19.40
CA VAL A 244 3.02 7.24 -19.84
C VAL A 244 2.75 8.16 -21.05
N THR A 245 3.83 8.59 -21.72
CA THR A 245 3.76 9.42 -22.93
C THR A 245 3.31 8.63 -24.15
#